data_317fc10fa00c59e428febd1ddb0263a8
#
_entry.id   317fc10fa00c59e428febd1ddb0263a8
#
_cell.length_a   1.000
_cell.length_b   1.000
_cell.length_c   1.000
_cell.angle_alpha   90.00
_cell.angle_beta   90.00
_cell.angle_gamma   90.00
#
_symmetry.space_group_name_H-M   'P 1'
#
loop_
_entity.id
_entity.type
_entity.pdbx_description
1 polymer ?
#
loop_
_entity_poly.entity_id
_entity_poly.type
_entity_poly.pdbx_seq_one_letter_code
_entity_poly.pdbx_strand_id
1 'polypeptide(L)'
;MALSEIDMTKVKYFDLNNEINIPKDGQIQLNLDQEALDDFIKENVEPNTKKFSSVMERLNWLIENDYLEEGFIRQYTPAFLDRLYQYLKEQDFHFHSFMAAYKFYAQYAMRTNDKEYSLENYIDRVAMNALYLANGDEQLAMDLADELIHQRYQPATPTFLNVGRKRRGEFVSCFEIQATDDMNTIGRTINSALQLSKIGGGVGINLNNLREAGAPIKKIKGAASGVVPVMKLLEDAFSYSNQLGQRQGAGVVYLSVFHPDIIDFLGAKKENADEKVRLKTLSLGVTVPDKFYQLVEEDAPMYLFSPYDVERIYGKDRKSTRLNSS
;
A
#
# COMPACT_ATOMS: atom_id res chain seq x y z
N MET A 1 24.27 -12.45 6.90
CA MET A 1 24.06 -11.96 5.51
C MET A 1 22.68 -11.35 5.48
N ALA A 2 22.53 -10.06 5.13
CA ALA A 2 21.22 -9.43 5.10
C ALA A 2 20.32 -10.16 4.08
N LEU A 3 19.01 -10.31 4.35
CA LEU A 3 18.07 -10.94 3.40
C LEU A 3 18.04 -10.27 2.02
N SER A 4 18.47 -8.99 1.94
CA SER A 4 18.63 -8.25 0.68
C SER A 4 19.89 -8.63 -0.14
N GLU A 5 20.81 -9.43 0.44
CA GLU A 5 22.08 -9.85 -0.18
C GLU A 5 22.11 -11.37 -0.47
N ILE A 6 21.00 -12.06 -0.24
CA ILE A 6 20.91 -13.48 -0.56
C ILE A 6 20.91 -13.63 -2.08
N ASP A 7 21.90 -14.32 -2.60
CA ASP A 7 21.91 -14.75 -4.00
C ASP A 7 20.79 -15.79 -4.18
N MET A 8 19.64 -15.30 -4.63
CA MET A 8 18.41 -16.08 -4.83
C MET A 8 18.61 -17.30 -5.74
N THR A 9 19.71 -17.36 -6.49
CA THR A 9 20.01 -18.47 -7.42
C THR A 9 20.75 -19.64 -6.76
N LYS A 10 21.12 -19.52 -5.47
CA LYS A 10 21.96 -20.53 -4.76
C LYS A 10 21.35 -21.08 -3.48
N VAL A 11 20.11 -20.74 -3.18
CA VAL A 11 19.50 -21.09 -1.90
C VAL A 11 18.37 -22.08 -2.11
N LYS A 12 18.50 -23.26 -1.53
CA LYS A 12 17.62 -24.42 -1.73
C LYS A 12 16.12 -24.12 -1.55
N TYR A 13 15.74 -23.30 -0.56
CA TYR A 13 14.31 -23.00 -0.32
C TYR A 13 13.69 -22.13 -1.44
N PHE A 14 14.45 -21.36 -2.20
CA PHE A 14 13.91 -20.69 -3.39
C PHE A 14 13.71 -21.67 -4.55
N ASP A 15 14.62 -22.62 -4.72
CA ASP A 15 14.47 -23.64 -5.75
C ASP A 15 13.23 -24.50 -5.46
N LEU A 16 13.06 -24.96 -4.22
CA LEU A 16 11.87 -25.68 -3.79
C LEU A 16 10.59 -24.89 -4.04
N ASN A 17 10.56 -23.58 -3.70
CA ASN A 17 9.41 -22.74 -3.94
C ASN A 17 9.11 -22.56 -5.44
N ASN A 18 10.13 -22.47 -6.29
CA ASN A 18 9.95 -22.38 -7.73
C ASN A 18 9.40 -23.67 -8.35
N GLU A 19 9.74 -24.82 -7.78
CA GLU A 19 9.29 -26.14 -8.25
C GLU A 19 7.86 -26.48 -7.86
N ILE A 20 7.24 -25.78 -6.89
CA ILE A 20 5.86 -26.04 -6.42
C ILE A 20 4.88 -26.12 -7.60
N ASN A 21 5.00 -25.23 -8.56
CA ASN A 21 4.09 -25.14 -9.71
C ASN A 21 4.46 -26.07 -10.86
N ILE A 22 5.54 -26.87 -10.75
CA ILE A 22 5.89 -27.87 -11.73
C ILE A 22 5.06 -29.14 -11.44
N PRO A 23 4.10 -29.52 -12.30
CA PRO A 23 3.26 -30.67 -12.03
C PRO A 23 4.11 -31.97 -11.98
N LYS A 24 3.92 -32.76 -10.91
CA LYS A 24 4.41 -34.12 -10.83
C LYS A 24 3.18 -35.04 -10.73
N ASP A 25 3.09 -35.99 -11.62
CA ASP A 25 1.92 -36.88 -11.72
C ASP A 25 0.57 -36.11 -11.84
N GLY A 26 0.60 -34.94 -12.51
CA GLY A 26 -0.57 -34.07 -12.70
C GLY A 26 -0.98 -33.23 -11.49
N GLN A 27 -0.20 -33.25 -10.40
CA GLN A 27 -0.49 -32.50 -9.19
C GLN A 27 0.60 -31.45 -8.89
N ILE A 28 0.16 -30.32 -8.31
CA ILE A 28 1.05 -29.30 -7.76
C ILE A 28 1.74 -29.86 -6.50
N GLN A 29 3.04 -29.59 -6.35
CA GLN A 29 3.86 -30.16 -5.28
C GLN A 29 3.81 -29.27 -4.01
N LEU A 30 2.65 -29.20 -3.33
CA LEU A 30 2.47 -28.35 -2.13
C LEU A 30 3.38 -28.74 -0.96
N ASN A 31 3.85 -29.97 -0.87
CA ASN A 31 4.80 -30.41 0.14
C ASN A 31 6.14 -29.69 0.05
N LEU A 32 6.54 -29.21 -1.14
CA LEU A 32 7.77 -28.43 -1.31
C LEU A 32 7.68 -27.06 -0.68
N ASP A 33 6.49 -26.48 -0.55
CA ASP A 33 6.27 -25.21 0.14
C ASP A 33 6.59 -25.34 1.64
N GLN A 34 6.14 -26.40 2.28
CA GLN A 34 6.43 -26.67 3.69
C GLN A 34 7.93 -26.93 3.90
N GLU A 35 8.57 -27.72 3.04
CA GLU A 35 10.01 -27.97 3.10
C GLU A 35 10.79 -26.66 2.93
N ALA A 36 10.39 -25.81 1.99
CA ALA A 36 11.00 -24.50 1.77
C ALA A 36 10.83 -23.57 2.99
N LEU A 37 9.66 -23.60 3.64
CA LEU A 37 9.40 -22.85 4.86
C LEU A 37 10.32 -23.29 6.00
N ASP A 38 10.40 -24.60 6.25
CA ASP A 38 11.19 -25.18 7.35
C ASP A 38 12.70 -24.87 7.14
N ASP A 39 13.21 -25.07 5.92
CA ASP A 39 14.60 -24.74 5.57
C ASP A 39 14.87 -23.24 5.74
N PHE A 40 13.96 -22.37 5.31
CA PHE A 40 14.10 -20.92 5.47
C PHE A 40 14.16 -20.47 6.94
N ILE A 41 13.27 -20.99 7.77
CA ILE A 41 13.25 -20.66 9.20
C ILE A 41 14.56 -21.12 9.85
N LYS A 42 14.96 -22.36 9.62
CA LYS A 42 16.14 -22.99 10.26
C LYS A 42 17.47 -22.38 9.78
N GLU A 43 17.61 -22.16 8.49
CA GLU A 43 18.89 -21.75 7.90
C GLU A 43 19.06 -20.22 7.87
N ASN A 44 17.96 -19.47 7.82
CA ASN A 44 18.03 -18.01 7.65
C ASN A 44 17.44 -17.21 8.83
N VAL A 45 16.30 -17.59 9.36
CA VAL A 45 15.64 -16.80 10.40
C VAL A 45 16.27 -17.03 11.77
N GLU A 46 16.35 -18.27 12.23
CA GLU A 46 16.84 -18.60 13.58
C GLU A 46 18.29 -18.13 13.85
N PRO A 47 19.25 -18.32 12.94
CA PRO A 47 20.62 -17.86 13.14
C PRO A 47 20.77 -16.34 13.14
N ASN A 48 19.88 -15.64 12.41
CA ASN A 48 19.91 -14.20 12.24
C ASN A 48 18.86 -13.47 13.10
N THR A 49 18.33 -14.13 14.14
CA THR A 49 17.42 -13.48 15.09
C THR A 49 18.14 -13.23 16.41
N LYS A 50 18.12 -11.96 16.89
CA LYS A 50 18.69 -11.59 18.18
C LYS A 50 17.89 -12.25 19.30
N LYS A 51 18.55 -13.01 20.16
CA LYS A 51 17.94 -13.70 21.30
C LYS A 51 18.02 -12.87 22.57
N PHE A 52 16.98 -12.95 23.38
CA PHE A 52 16.86 -12.30 24.70
C PHE A 52 16.40 -13.33 25.73
N SER A 53 16.79 -13.14 26.99
CA SER A 53 16.45 -14.10 28.06
C SER A 53 15.02 -13.93 28.58
N SER A 54 14.42 -12.75 28.40
CA SER A 54 13.04 -12.45 28.81
C SER A 54 12.39 -11.40 27.92
N VAL A 55 11.06 -11.31 27.98
CA VAL A 55 10.27 -10.26 27.31
C VAL A 55 10.70 -8.88 27.77
N MET A 56 10.86 -8.68 29.07
CA MET A 56 11.26 -7.38 29.63
C MET A 56 12.67 -6.96 29.20
N GLU A 57 13.63 -7.90 29.17
CA GLU A 57 14.98 -7.60 28.65
C GLU A 57 14.90 -7.14 27.19
N ARG A 58 14.13 -7.84 26.37
CA ARG A 58 13.94 -7.49 24.96
C ARG A 58 13.33 -6.09 24.80
N LEU A 59 12.23 -5.81 25.50
CA LEU A 59 11.54 -4.52 25.41
C LEU A 59 12.42 -3.37 25.87
N ASN A 60 13.13 -3.52 27.00
CA ASN A 60 14.06 -2.51 27.50
C ASN A 60 15.19 -2.27 26.51
N TRP A 61 15.81 -3.33 25.99
CA TRP A 61 16.86 -3.19 24.98
C TRP A 61 16.39 -2.46 23.73
N LEU A 62 15.18 -2.77 23.23
CA LEU A 62 14.61 -2.10 22.07
C LEU A 62 14.32 -0.61 22.31
N ILE A 63 13.86 -0.24 23.49
CA ILE A 63 13.64 1.15 23.91
C ILE A 63 14.98 1.90 24.03
N GLU A 64 15.95 1.35 24.74
CA GLU A 64 17.27 1.94 24.95
C GLU A 64 18.05 2.16 23.66
N ASN A 65 17.82 1.32 22.64
CA ASN A 65 18.47 1.43 21.32
C ASN A 65 17.61 2.15 20.26
N ASP A 66 16.57 2.89 20.65
CA ASP A 66 15.71 3.69 19.77
C ASP A 66 14.93 2.89 18.71
N TYR A 67 14.57 1.64 19.00
CA TYR A 67 13.72 0.82 18.12
C TYR A 67 12.24 0.93 18.47
N LEU A 68 11.89 1.02 19.77
CA LEU A 68 10.51 1.12 20.25
C LEU A 68 10.22 2.47 20.92
N GLU A 69 8.97 2.92 20.80
CA GLU A 69 8.42 4.02 21.59
C GLU A 69 8.15 3.52 23.01
N GLU A 70 8.71 4.20 24.01
CA GLU A 70 8.58 3.83 25.42
C GLU A 70 7.16 4.04 25.96
N GLY A 71 6.50 5.11 25.50
CA GLY A 71 5.27 5.64 26.11
C GLY A 71 4.11 4.65 26.16
N PHE A 72 3.93 3.79 25.13
CA PHE A 72 2.84 2.84 25.14
C PHE A 72 3.16 1.58 25.96
N ILE A 73 4.42 1.16 26.02
CA ILE A 73 4.84 -0.01 26.81
C ILE A 73 4.68 0.28 28.30
N ARG A 74 5.00 1.50 28.74
CA ARG A 74 4.89 1.90 30.17
C ARG A 74 3.45 1.97 30.70
N GLN A 75 2.45 1.89 29.83
CA GLN A 75 1.04 1.81 30.25
C GLN A 75 0.66 0.43 30.79
N TYR A 76 1.51 -0.57 30.62
CA TYR A 76 1.26 -1.95 31.01
C TYR A 76 2.22 -2.42 32.10
N THR A 77 1.72 -3.28 32.98
CA THR A 77 2.56 -3.89 34.01
C THR A 77 3.45 -4.99 33.42
N PRO A 78 4.66 -5.24 33.97
CA PRO A 78 5.49 -6.36 33.52
C PRO A 78 4.76 -7.71 33.61
N ALA A 79 3.95 -7.92 34.65
CA ALA A 79 3.16 -9.14 34.80
C ALA A 79 2.11 -9.34 33.68
N PHE A 80 1.50 -8.24 33.21
CA PHE A 80 0.60 -8.30 32.08
C PHE A 80 1.34 -8.61 30.78
N LEU A 81 2.47 -7.96 30.52
CA LEU A 81 3.30 -8.21 29.35
C LEU A 81 3.74 -9.68 29.28
N ASP A 82 4.22 -10.24 30.39
CA ASP A 82 4.58 -11.67 30.43
C ASP A 82 3.37 -12.59 30.15
N ARG A 83 2.20 -12.28 30.73
CA ARG A 83 0.95 -13.01 30.47
C ARG A 83 0.53 -12.97 29.00
N LEU A 84 0.57 -11.80 28.37
CA LEU A 84 0.24 -11.63 26.95
C LEU A 84 1.17 -12.43 26.05
N TYR A 85 2.47 -12.36 26.30
CA TYR A 85 3.45 -13.13 25.52
C TYR A 85 3.36 -14.63 25.75
N GLN A 86 3.06 -15.04 26.97
CA GLN A 86 2.78 -16.45 27.25
C GLN A 86 1.56 -16.94 26.48
N TYR A 87 0.45 -16.20 26.54
CA TYR A 87 -0.75 -16.49 25.76
C TYR A 87 -0.46 -16.65 24.27
N LEU A 88 0.25 -15.69 23.66
CA LEU A 88 0.59 -15.73 22.26
C LEU A 88 1.49 -16.92 21.87
N LYS A 89 2.42 -17.33 22.74
CA LYS A 89 3.26 -18.51 22.53
C LYS A 89 2.46 -19.83 22.59
N GLU A 90 1.45 -19.89 23.46
CA GLU A 90 0.57 -21.06 23.60
C GLU A 90 -0.32 -21.26 22.37
N GLN A 91 -0.51 -20.22 21.50
CA GLN A 91 -1.27 -20.37 20.26
C GLN A 91 -0.51 -21.12 19.15
N ASP A 92 0.75 -21.44 19.35
CA ASP A 92 1.60 -22.23 18.44
C ASP A 92 1.50 -21.79 16.98
N PHE A 93 1.67 -20.50 16.74
CA PHE A 93 1.51 -19.89 15.41
C PHE A 93 2.55 -20.42 14.42
N HIS A 94 2.09 -20.86 13.25
CA HIS A 94 2.90 -21.25 12.12
C HIS A 94 2.47 -20.50 10.86
N PHE A 95 3.44 -20.11 10.03
CA PHE A 95 3.12 -19.55 8.71
C PHE A 95 2.54 -20.64 7.81
N HIS A 96 1.52 -20.29 7.02
CA HIS A 96 0.85 -21.22 6.11
C HIS A 96 1.62 -21.47 4.81
N SER A 97 2.65 -20.68 4.51
CA SER A 97 3.47 -20.82 3.31
C SER A 97 4.85 -20.19 3.48
N PHE A 98 5.81 -20.69 2.69
CA PHE A 98 7.14 -20.10 2.60
C PHE A 98 7.07 -18.60 2.25
N MET A 99 6.25 -18.21 1.26
CA MET A 99 6.14 -16.82 0.84
C MET A 99 5.59 -15.91 1.95
N ALA A 100 4.67 -16.38 2.80
CA ALA A 100 4.17 -15.61 3.94
C ALA A 100 5.29 -15.33 4.95
N ALA A 101 6.06 -16.36 5.31
CA ALA A 101 7.21 -16.22 6.21
C ALA A 101 8.30 -15.31 5.60
N TYR A 102 8.67 -15.58 4.37
CA TYR A 102 9.68 -14.79 3.68
C TYR A 102 9.31 -13.29 3.61
N LYS A 103 8.07 -12.97 3.21
CA LYS A 103 7.59 -11.58 3.19
C LYS A 103 7.58 -10.96 4.57
N PHE A 104 7.16 -11.69 5.60
CA PHE A 104 7.18 -11.16 6.96
C PHE A 104 8.60 -10.76 7.37
N TYR A 105 9.56 -11.68 7.27
CA TYR A 105 10.95 -11.41 7.69
C TYR A 105 11.70 -10.44 6.77
N ALA A 106 11.38 -10.38 5.48
CA ALA A 106 12.00 -9.45 4.53
C ALA A 106 11.47 -8.02 4.63
N GLN A 107 10.18 -7.83 4.95
CA GLN A 107 9.50 -6.54 4.83
C GLN A 107 8.89 -6.01 6.12
N TYR A 108 8.43 -6.88 7.02
CA TYR A 108 7.66 -6.49 8.21
C TYR A 108 8.45 -6.59 9.52
N ALA A 109 9.26 -7.63 9.70
CA ALA A 109 10.02 -7.79 10.92
C ALA A 109 10.99 -6.62 11.15
N MET A 110 11.05 -6.12 12.38
CA MET A 110 12.03 -5.11 12.76
C MET A 110 13.43 -5.73 12.72
N ARG A 111 14.39 -4.96 12.21
CA ARG A 111 15.78 -5.38 12.09
C ARG A 111 16.71 -4.38 12.73
N THR A 112 17.93 -4.82 13.03
CA THR A 112 19.04 -3.92 13.38
C THR A 112 19.33 -2.93 12.25
N ASN A 113 19.95 -1.80 12.56
CA ASN A 113 20.22 -0.72 11.58
C ASN A 113 21.12 -1.17 10.43
N ASP A 114 22.03 -2.13 10.70
CA ASP A 114 22.87 -2.80 9.70
C ASP A 114 22.13 -3.90 8.91
N LYS A 115 20.89 -4.21 9.32
CA LYS A 115 20.03 -5.27 8.75
C LYS A 115 20.56 -6.70 8.93
N GLU A 116 21.53 -6.91 9.81
CA GLU A 116 22.09 -8.24 10.05
C GLU A 116 21.14 -9.13 10.84
N TYR A 117 20.48 -8.58 11.90
CA TYR A 117 19.64 -9.36 12.79
C TYR A 117 18.17 -8.94 12.74
N SER A 118 17.28 -9.91 12.76
CA SER A 118 15.87 -9.69 13.09
C SER A 118 15.70 -9.47 14.59
N LEU A 119 14.90 -8.48 14.96
CA LEU A 119 14.56 -8.11 16.34
C LEU A 119 13.15 -8.54 16.72
N GLU A 120 12.38 -9.02 15.75
CA GLU A 120 10.99 -9.45 15.90
C GLU A 120 10.75 -10.78 15.19
N ASN A 121 9.96 -11.63 15.82
CA ASN A 121 9.18 -12.68 15.16
C ASN A 121 7.73 -12.24 14.99
N TYR A 122 6.87 -13.10 14.44
CA TYR A 122 5.47 -12.77 14.19
C TYR A 122 4.70 -12.48 15.49
N ILE A 123 4.92 -13.27 16.54
CA ILE A 123 4.33 -13.09 17.88
C ILE A 123 4.69 -11.70 18.44
N ASP A 124 5.95 -11.30 18.31
CA ASP A 124 6.41 -9.98 18.75
C ASP A 124 5.67 -8.87 18.04
N ARG A 125 5.48 -9.00 16.72
CA ARG A 125 4.77 -7.98 15.93
C ARG A 125 3.28 -7.91 16.28
N VAL A 126 2.64 -9.07 16.52
CA VAL A 126 1.27 -9.17 17.02
C VAL A 126 1.14 -8.49 18.38
N ALA A 127 2.00 -8.82 19.34
CA ALA A 127 2.00 -8.20 20.66
C ALA A 127 2.13 -6.67 20.60
N MET A 128 3.07 -6.15 19.78
CA MET A 128 3.25 -4.71 19.62
C MET A 128 2.01 -4.03 19.04
N ASN A 129 1.36 -4.64 18.05
CA ASN A 129 0.11 -4.10 17.49
C ASN A 129 -1.01 -4.08 18.53
N ALA A 130 -1.22 -5.17 19.24
CA ALA A 130 -2.25 -5.28 20.26
C ALA A 130 -2.05 -4.24 21.39
N LEU A 131 -0.85 -4.14 21.94
CA LEU A 131 -0.51 -3.20 23.00
C LEU A 131 -0.69 -1.74 22.58
N TYR A 132 -0.21 -1.39 21.40
CA TYR A 132 -0.28 0.00 20.92
C TYR A 132 -1.72 0.42 20.63
N LEU A 133 -2.49 -0.42 19.95
CA LEU A 133 -3.88 -0.12 19.57
C LEU A 133 -4.81 -0.10 20.79
N ALA A 134 -4.55 -0.91 21.79
CA ALA A 134 -5.32 -0.94 23.03
C ALA A 134 -5.03 0.23 23.97
N ASN A 135 -3.90 0.93 23.78
CA ASN A 135 -3.56 2.16 24.49
C ASN A 135 -3.76 2.08 26.03
N GLY A 136 -3.23 1.01 26.64
CA GLY A 136 -3.27 0.80 28.10
C GLY A 136 -4.44 -0.04 28.61
N ASP A 137 -5.42 -0.39 27.77
CA ASP A 137 -6.48 -1.31 28.13
C ASP A 137 -6.01 -2.76 28.00
N GLU A 138 -5.78 -3.43 29.16
CA GLU A 138 -5.27 -4.80 29.19
C GLU A 138 -6.23 -5.81 28.55
N GLN A 139 -7.55 -5.63 28.73
CA GLN A 139 -8.53 -6.57 28.16
C GLN A 139 -8.59 -6.41 26.64
N LEU A 140 -8.65 -5.19 26.15
CA LEU A 140 -8.63 -4.91 24.72
C LEU A 140 -7.33 -5.40 24.07
N ALA A 141 -6.18 -5.28 24.78
CA ALA A 141 -4.90 -5.80 24.29
C ALA A 141 -4.93 -7.34 24.12
N MET A 142 -5.53 -8.07 25.07
CA MET A 142 -5.70 -9.51 24.95
C MET A 142 -6.63 -9.89 23.80
N ASP A 143 -7.77 -9.20 23.66
CA ASP A 143 -8.75 -9.47 22.61
C ASP A 143 -8.14 -9.20 21.22
N LEU A 144 -7.43 -8.07 21.05
CA LEU A 144 -6.74 -7.76 19.80
C LEU A 144 -5.61 -8.75 19.49
N ALA A 145 -4.87 -9.20 20.51
CA ALA A 145 -3.83 -10.20 20.32
C ALA A 145 -4.40 -11.54 19.85
N ASP A 146 -5.55 -11.94 20.40
CA ASP A 146 -6.28 -13.15 19.99
C ASP A 146 -6.76 -13.04 18.54
N GLU A 147 -7.39 -11.93 18.17
CA GLU A 147 -7.85 -11.70 16.79
C GLU A 147 -6.70 -11.68 15.77
N LEU A 148 -5.57 -11.07 16.14
CA LEU A 148 -4.39 -10.93 15.27
C LEU A 148 -3.65 -12.25 15.09
N ILE A 149 -3.43 -13.02 16.18
CA ILE A 149 -2.66 -14.27 16.11
C ILE A 149 -3.42 -15.35 15.32
N HIS A 150 -4.75 -15.37 15.42
CA HIS A 150 -5.61 -16.26 14.65
C HIS A 150 -5.97 -15.73 13.27
N GLN A 151 -5.40 -14.57 12.87
CA GLN A 151 -5.61 -13.92 11.56
C GLN A 151 -7.10 -13.62 11.24
N ARG A 152 -7.95 -13.46 12.27
CA ARG A 152 -9.33 -12.99 12.09
C ARG A 152 -9.42 -11.49 11.86
N TYR A 153 -8.42 -10.74 12.34
CA TYR A 153 -8.23 -9.32 12.04
C TYR A 153 -6.80 -9.08 11.54
N GLN A 154 -6.67 -8.33 10.46
CA GLN A 154 -5.39 -7.88 9.92
C GLN A 154 -5.41 -6.37 9.72
N PRO A 155 -4.59 -5.59 10.46
CA PRO A 155 -4.44 -4.17 10.23
C PRO A 155 -3.89 -3.88 8.83
N ALA A 156 -4.16 -2.68 8.33
CA ALA A 156 -3.50 -2.22 7.11
C ALA A 156 -1.98 -2.33 7.24
N THR A 157 -1.30 -2.62 6.13
CA THR A 157 0.17 -2.80 6.09
C THR A 157 0.94 -1.72 6.85
N PRO A 158 0.67 -0.40 6.70
CA PRO A 158 1.42 0.61 7.43
C PRO A 158 1.19 0.55 8.94
N THR A 159 -0.03 0.27 9.37
CA THR A 159 -0.35 0.11 10.79
C THR A 159 0.42 -1.07 11.36
N PHE A 160 0.26 -2.25 10.74
CA PHE A 160 0.94 -3.48 11.18
C PHE A 160 2.45 -3.33 11.21
N LEU A 161 3.03 -2.64 10.21
CA LEU A 161 4.47 -2.43 10.09
C LEU A 161 5.01 -1.42 11.12
N ASN A 162 4.34 -0.28 11.29
CA ASN A 162 4.93 0.90 11.94
C ASN A 162 4.55 1.08 13.42
N VAL A 163 3.46 0.44 13.87
CA VAL A 163 2.97 0.58 15.23
C VAL A 163 4.06 0.25 16.27
N GLY A 164 4.20 1.11 17.24
CA GLY A 164 5.14 1.01 18.36
C GLY A 164 6.61 1.28 18.03
N ARG A 165 6.98 1.41 16.75
CA ARG A 165 8.36 1.70 16.35
C ARG A 165 8.72 3.15 16.57
N LYS A 166 9.91 3.42 17.09
CA LYS A 166 10.45 4.78 17.29
C LYS A 166 10.73 5.47 15.96
N ARG A 167 11.38 4.77 15.03
CA ARG A 167 11.67 5.23 13.67
C ARG A 167 10.69 4.56 12.73
N ARG A 168 9.66 5.26 12.34
CA ARG A 168 8.55 4.71 11.58
C ARG A 168 8.04 5.65 10.50
N GLY A 169 7.34 5.08 9.53
CA GLY A 169 6.48 5.81 8.60
C GLY A 169 5.11 6.11 9.23
N GLU A 170 4.20 6.60 8.42
CA GLU A 170 2.82 6.87 8.82
C GLU A 170 2.00 5.57 8.92
N PHE A 171 0.84 5.64 9.59
CA PHE A 171 -0.08 4.52 9.74
C PHE A 171 -1.08 4.40 8.59
N VAL A 172 -1.14 5.41 7.73
CA VAL A 172 -2.07 5.49 6.59
C VAL A 172 -1.31 5.25 5.29
N SER A 173 -1.86 4.41 4.41
CA SER A 173 -1.23 4.06 3.13
C SER A 173 -2.00 4.51 1.91
N CYS A 174 -3.23 5.03 2.07
CA CYS A 174 -4.08 5.39 0.95
C CYS A 174 -4.60 6.80 1.13
N PHE A 175 -4.37 7.63 0.13
CA PHE A 175 -4.79 9.02 0.09
C PHE A 175 -5.57 9.28 -1.18
N GLU A 176 -6.64 10.06 -1.07
CA GLU A 176 -7.41 10.52 -2.21
C GLU A 176 -7.36 12.04 -2.29
N ILE A 177 -6.99 12.55 -3.44
CA ILE A 177 -6.95 13.98 -3.72
C ILE A 177 -7.67 14.29 -5.02
N GLN A 178 -8.15 15.51 -5.15
CA GLN A 178 -8.86 15.99 -6.33
C GLN A 178 -8.12 17.16 -6.95
N ALA A 179 -7.82 17.08 -8.25
CA ALA A 179 -7.37 18.20 -9.02
C ALA A 179 -8.56 19.09 -9.43
N THR A 180 -8.40 20.40 -9.35
CA THR A 180 -9.33 21.36 -9.91
C THR A 180 -8.70 22.08 -11.10
N ASP A 181 -9.55 22.71 -11.92
CA ASP A 181 -9.19 23.22 -13.23
C ASP A 181 -8.50 24.59 -13.19
N ASP A 182 -7.41 24.67 -12.43
CA ASP A 182 -6.52 25.83 -12.39
C ASP A 182 -5.06 25.43 -12.13
N MET A 183 -4.11 26.20 -12.62
CA MET A 183 -2.69 25.87 -12.58
C MET A 183 -2.14 25.75 -11.15
N ASN A 184 -2.65 26.55 -10.20
CA ASN A 184 -2.19 26.48 -8.80
C ASN A 184 -2.63 25.17 -8.13
N THR A 185 -3.86 24.73 -8.37
CA THR A 185 -4.37 23.47 -7.81
C THR A 185 -3.75 22.25 -8.48
N ILE A 186 -3.49 22.30 -9.79
CA ILE A 186 -2.73 21.25 -10.50
C ILE A 186 -1.32 21.15 -9.88
N GLY A 187 -0.62 22.27 -9.73
CA GLY A 187 0.70 22.28 -9.09
C GLY A 187 0.68 21.77 -7.64
N ARG A 188 -0.34 22.16 -6.86
CA ARG A 188 -0.54 21.64 -5.50
C ARG A 188 -0.82 20.16 -5.49
N THR A 189 -1.62 19.64 -6.41
CA THR A 189 -1.92 18.20 -6.56
C THR A 189 -0.64 17.40 -6.81
N ILE A 190 0.23 17.88 -7.72
CA ILE A 190 1.52 17.22 -8.00
C ILE A 190 2.42 17.24 -6.76
N ASN A 191 2.54 18.37 -6.07
CA ASN A 191 3.33 18.46 -4.85
C ASN A 191 2.76 17.55 -3.73
N SER A 192 1.45 17.52 -3.56
CA SER A 192 0.80 16.61 -2.60
C SER A 192 1.07 15.15 -2.93
N ALA A 193 0.98 14.77 -4.21
CA ALA A 193 1.30 13.42 -4.67
C ALA A 193 2.75 13.02 -4.32
N LEU A 194 3.71 13.92 -4.53
CA LEU A 194 5.12 13.71 -4.15
C LEU A 194 5.28 13.50 -2.64
N GLN A 195 4.70 14.37 -1.81
CA GLN A 195 4.83 14.30 -0.35
C GLN A 195 4.15 13.06 0.23
N LEU A 196 2.95 12.74 -0.22
CA LEU A 196 2.20 11.56 0.23
C LEU A 196 2.88 10.25 -0.20
N SER A 197 3.38 10.21 -1.43
CA SER A 197 4.14 9.06 -1.93
C SER A 197 5.45 8.86 -1.15
N LYS A 198 6.17 9.93 -0.83
CA LYS A 198 7.41 9.91 -0.03
C LYS A 198 7.22 9.22 1.34
N ILE A 199 6.09 9.44 2.02
CA ILE A 199 5.80 8.86 3.34
C ILE A 199 5.23 7.44 3.28
N GLY A 200 5.15 6.84 2.09
CA GLY A 200 4.72 5.45 1.92
C GLY A 200 3.29 5.28 1.42
N GLY A 201 2.59 6.38 1.10
CA GLY A 201 1.21 6.35 0.65
C GLY A 201 1.03 6.03 -0.83
N GLY A 202 0.03 5.21 -1.16
CA GLY A 202 -0.56 5.17 -2.47
C GLY A 202 -1.54 6.33 -2.64
N VAL A 203 -1.52 7.00 -3.78
CA VAL A 203 -2.33 8.21 -3.99
C VAL A 203 -3.30 8.03 -5.15
N GLY A 204 -4.61 8.13 -4.86
CA GLY A 204 -5.67 8.23 -5.85
C GLY A 204 -5.95 9.70 -6.19
N ILE A 205 -5.99 10.03 -7.48
CA ILE A 205 -6.16 11.41 -7.93
C ILE A 205 -7.34 11.49 -8.88
N ASN A 206 -8.36 12.24 -8.48
CA ASN A 206 -9.53 12.48 -9.32
C ASN A 206 -9.27 13.66 -10.26
N LEU A 207 -9.33 13.41 -11.58
CA LEU A 207 -9.12 14.38 -12.65
C LEU A 207 -10.42 14.84 -13.31
N ASN A 208 -11.59 14.39 -12.86
CA ASN A 208 -12.89 14.67 -13.49
C ASN A 208 -13.20 16.18 -13.65
N ASN A 209 -12.53 17.00 -12.88
CA ASN A 209 -12.77 18.44 -12.90
C ASN A 209 -11.84 19.23 -13.84
N LEU A 210 -10.85 18.58 -14.42
CA LEU A 210 -10.01 19.21 -15.43
C LEU A 210 -10.78 19.34 -16.74
N ARG A 211 -10.60 20.46 -17.44
CA ARG A 211 -11.19 20.63 -18.77
C ARG A 211 -10.50 19.75 -19.79
N GLU A 212 -11.24 19.36 -20.79
CA GLU A 212 -10.78 18.56 -21.92
C GLU A 212 -9.78 19.30 -22.81
N ALA A 213 -9.04 18.54 -23.60
CA ALA A 213 -8.18 19.06 -24.65
C ALA A 213 -8.99 19.89 -25.66
N GLY A 214 -8.44 21.04 -26.04
CA GLY A 214 -9.10 21.98 -26.96
C GLY A 214 -10.15 22.89 -26.32
N ALA A 215 -10.47 22.75 -25.04
CA ALA A 215 -11.36 23.66 -24.33
C ALA A 215 -10.77 25.11 -24.31
N PRO A 216 -11.62 26.15 -24.25
CA PRO A 216 -11.14 27.54 -24.27
C PRO A 216 -10.50 27.91 -22.91
N ILE A 217 -9.39 28.68 -22.99
CA ILE A 217 -8.80 29.36 -21.85
C ILE A 217 -8.86 30.88 -22.13
N LYS A 218 -9.45 31.66 -21.24
CA LYS A 218 -9.65 33.12 -21.41
C LYS A 218 -10.25 33.48 -22.79
N LYS A 219 -11.22 32.68 -23.26
CA LYS A 219 -11.89 32.78 -24.57
C LYS A 219 -11.01 32.41 -25.79
N ILE A 220 -9.77 31.95 -25.59
CA ILE A 220 -8.92 31.44 -26.67
C ILE A 220 -9.28 29.98 -26.91
N LYS A 221 -9.86 29.69 -28.05
CA LYS A 221 -10.23 28.29 -28.43
C LYS A 221 -8.99 27.44 -28.66
N GLY A 222 -9.08 26.14 -28.33
CA GLY A 222 -7.99 25.19 -28.54
C GLY A 222 -6.81 25.34 -27.58
N ALA A 223 -6.94 26.16 -26.50
CA ALA A 223 -5.83 26.48 -25.62
C ALA A 223 -5.56 25.46 -24.51
N ALA A 224 -6.55 24.65 -24.13
CA ALA A 224 -6.39 23.64 -23.10
C ALA A 224 -5.70 22.36 -23.63
N SER A 225 -4.81 21.78 -22.84
CA SER A 225 -4.06 20.57 -23.20
C SER A 225 -4.75 19.26 -22.75
N GLY A 226 -5.83 19.36 -21.95
CA GLY A 226 -6.55 18.20 -21.44
C GLY A 226 -5.87 17.46 -20.28
N VAL A 227 -6.34 16.25 -19.98
CA VAL A 227 -5.89 15.49 -18.81
C VAL A 227 -4.56 14.75 -19.01
N VAL A 228 -4.24 14.31 -20.22
CA VAL A 228 -3.07 13.45 -20.49
C VAL A 228 -1.73 14.10 -20.10
N PRO A 229 -1.46 15.37 -20.39
CA PRO A 229 -0.22 16.02 -19.93
C PRO A 229 -0.11 16.10 -18.42
N VAL A 230 -1.22 16.28 -17.69
CA VAL A 230 -1.23 16.26 -16.22
C VAL A 230 -0.93 14.86 -15.69
N MET A 231 -1.46 13.82 -16.33
CA MET A 231 -1.14 12.42 -16.01
C MET A 231 0.35 12.13 -16.16
N LYS A 232 0.99 12.67 -17.19
CA LYS A 232 2.44 12.51 -17.40
C LYS A 232 3.27 13.16 -16.29
N LEU A 233 2.93 14.38 -15.88
CA LEU A 233 3.56 15.05 -14.74
C LEU A 233 3.41 14.24 -13.44
N LEU A 234 2.24 13.62 -13.22
CA LEU A 234 2.00 12.78 -12.06
C LEU A 234 2.80 11.47 -12.12
N GLU A 235 2.89 10.84 -13.29
CA GLU A 235 3.74 9.66 -13.48
C GLU A 235 5.20 9.93 -13.13
N ASP A 236 5.74 11.03 -13.62
CA ASP A 236 7.13 11.44 -13.34
C ASP A 236 7.31 11.77 -11.85
N ALA A 237 6.32 12.42 -11.22
CA ALA A 237 6.32 12.70 -9.79
C ALA A 237 6.36 11.41 -8.94
N PHE A 238 5.54 10.40 -9.25
CA PHE A 238 5.55 9.12 -8.55
C PHE A 238 6.82 8.32 -8.82
N SER A 239 7.34 8.36 -10.03
CA SER A 239 8.61 7.70 -10.37
C SER A 239 9.80 8.29 -9.61
N TYR A 240 9.78 9.59 -9.33
CA TYR A 240 10.82 10.28 -8.56
C TYR A 240 10.71 9.99 -7.05
N SER A 241 9.51 9.90 -6.49
CA SER A 241 9.30 9.71 -5.06
C SER A 241 9.51 8.25 -4.63
N ASN A 242 10.77 7.89 -4.41
CA ASN A 242 11.13 6.59 -3.88
C ASN A 242 10.98 6.58 -2.35
N GLN A 243 10.19 5.66 -1.81
CA GLN A 243 9.87 5.50 -0.38
C GLN A 243 11.08 4.93 0.38
N LEU A 244 12.11 5.76 0.64
CA LEU A 244 13.32 5.37 1.37
C LEU A 244 13.97 4.07 0.87
N GLY A 245 13.84 3.76 -0.43
CA GLY A 245 14.38 2.55 -1.04
C GLY A 245 13.60 1.25 -0.75
N GLN A 246 12.48 1.32 -0.04
CA GLN A 246 11.70 0.13 0.34
C GLN A 246 10.54 -0.16 -0.62
N ARG A 247 9.97 0.89 -1.25
CA ARG A 247 8.82 0.75 -2.15
C ARG A 247 8.84 1.88 -3.19
N GLN A 248 8.53 1.56 -4.44
CA GLN A 248 8.33 2.59 -5.46
C GLN A 248 7.05 3.37 -5.19
N GLY A 249 7.05 4.66 -5.49
CA GLY A 249 5.87 5.50 -5.45
C GLY A 249 4.77 4.93 -6.34
N ALA A 250 3.54 4.90 -5.83
CA ALA A 250 2.39 4.35 -6.53
C ALA A 250 1.25 5.36 -6.58
N GLY A 251 0.72 5.59 -7.79
CA GLY A 251 -0.42 6.45 -8.01
C GLY A 251 -1.44 5.85 -8.97
N VAL A 252 -2.68 6.24 -8.79
CA VAL A 252 -3.77 5.97 -9.73
C VAL A 252 -4.50 7.29 -10.03
N VAL A 253 -4.83 7.50 -11.28
CA VAL A 253 -5.67 8.64 -11.71
C VAL A 253 -7.03 8.14 -12.14
N TYR A 254 -8.06 8.88 -11.76
CA TYR A 254 -9.46 8.55 -12.08
C TYR A 254 -10.04 9.58 -13.04
N LEU A 255 -10.74 9.09 -14.06
CA LEU A 255 -11.51 9.91 -14.98
C LEU A 255 -12.91 9.32 -15.19
N SER A 256 -13.92 10.19 -15.29
CA SER A 256 -15.29 9.78 -15.58
C SER A 256 -15.38 9.23 -17.01
N VAL A 257 -16.15 8.15 -17.18
CA VAL A 257 -16.48 7.59 -18.49
C VAL A 257 -17.17 8.62 -19.42
N PHE A 258 -17.82 9.66 -18.84
CA PHE A 258 -18.47 10.73 -19.59
C PHE A 258 -17.56 11.96 -19.87
N HIS A 259 -16.29 11.89 -19.51
CA HIS A 259 -15.35 12.99 -19.79
C HIS A 259 -14.94 12.99 -21.27
N PRO A 260 -14.83 14.15 -21.96
CA PRO A 260 -14.46 14.18 -23.36
C PRO A 260 -13.11 13.55 -23.70
N ASP A 261 -12.12 13.64 -22.80
CA ASP A 261 -10.80 13.02 -22.99
C ASP A 261 -10.75 11.53 -22.64
N ILE A 262 -11.87 10.84 -22.39
CA ILE A 262 -11.85 9.44 -21.89
C ILE A 262 -11.14 8.49 -22.85
N ILE A 263 -11.28 8.69 -24.16
CA ILE A 263 -10.64 7.82 -25.16
C ILE A 263 -9.11 8.01 -25.15
N ASP A 264 -8.64 9.23 -25.05
CA ASP A 264 -7.21 9.53 -24.97
C ASP A 264 -6.63 9.08 -23.64
N PHE A 265 -7.38 9.23 -22.54
CA PHE A 265 -7.05 8.68 -21.23
C PHE A 265 -6.81 7.18 -21.28
N LEU A 266 -7.73 6.40 -21.83
CA LEU A 266 -7.60 4.94 -22.00
C LEU A 266 -6.49 4.59 -22.99
N GLY A 267 -6.30 5.39 -24.03
CA GLY A 267 -5.26 5.24 -25.03
C GLY A 267 -3.84 5.48 -24.53
N ALA A 268 -3.68 6.24 -23.45
CA ALA A 268 -2.37 6.64 -22.94
C ALA A 268 -1.45 5.49 -22.47
N LYS A 269 -2.00 4.30 -22.21
CA LYS A 269 -1.22 3.09 -21.84
C LYS A 269 -1.00 2.11 -23.00
N LYS A 270 -1.45 2.41 -24.19
CA LYS A 270 -1.21 1.54 -25.35
C LYS A 270 0.27 1.46 -25.68
N GLU A 271 0.76 0.29 -26.05
CA GLU A 271 2.18 0.07 -26.37
C GLU A 271 2.66 0.91 -27.57
N ASN A 272 1.77 1.17 -28.52
CA ASN A 272 2.03 1.97 -29.72
C ASN A 272 1.60 3.44 -29.56
N ALA A 273 1.31 3.92 -28.34
CA ALA A 273 1.06 5.34 -28.11
C ALA A 273 2.34 6.18 -28.34
N ASP A 274 2.16 7.45 -28.73
CA ASP A 274 3.27 8.41 -28.83
C ASP A 274 4.03 8.47 -27.50
N GLU A 275 5.35 8.34 -27.53
CA GLU A 275 6.22 8.36 -26.35
C GLU A 275 6.02 9.60 -25.46
N LYS A 276 5.59 10.72 -26.05
CA LYS A 276 5.31 11.97 -25.30
C LYS A 276 4.07 11.87 -24.41
N VAL A 277 3.12 11.01 -24.75
CA VAL A 277 1.84 10.84 -24.02
C VAL A 277 1.73 9.46 -23.36
N ARG A 278 2.60 8.54 -23.73
CA ARG A 278 2.57 7.17 -23.20
C ARG A 278 2.87 7.13 -21.71
N LEU A 279 2.01 6.43 -20.98
CA LEU A 279 2.15 6.14 -19.56
C LEU A 279 2.60 4.68 -19.36
N LYS A 280 3.59 4.46 -18.49
CA LYS A 280 4.15 3.13 -18.20
C LYS A 280 3.75 2.63 -16.82
N THR A 281 3.87 3.46 -15.80
CA THR A 281 3.75 3.06 -14.39
C THR A 281 2.47 3.57 -13.72
N LEU A 282 1.94 4.74 -14.12
CA LEU A 282 0.74 5.31 -13.53
C LEU A 282 -0.49 4.44 -13.80
N SER A 283 -1.21 4.05 -12.75
CA SER A 283 -2.45 3.29 -12.88
C SER A 283 -3.61 4.16 -13.33
N LEU A 284 -4.54 3.58 -14.09
CA LEU A 284 -5.74 4.26 -14.58
C LEU A 284 -6.99 3.64 -13.95
N GLY A 285 -7.89 4.49 -13.48
CA GLY A 285 -9.21 4.10 -13.00
C GLY A 285 -10.30 4.87 -13.77
N VAL A 286 -11.39 4.21 -14.11
CA VAL A 286 -12.55 4.84 -14.74
C VAL A 286 -13.68 4.91 -13.73
N THR A 287 -14.23 6.11 -13.52
CA THR A 287 -15.43 6.29 -12.72
C THR A 287 -16.65 6.04 -13.61
N VAL A 288 -17.40 5.00 -13.31
CA VAL A 288 -18.55 4.55 -14.10
C VAL A 288 -19.81 4.63 -13.23
N PRO A 289 -20.72 5.59 -13.48
CA PRO A 289 -22.00 5.67 -12.77
C PRO A 289 -23.02 4.70 -13.37
N ASP A 290 -24.08 4.38 -12.60
CA ASP A 290 -25.16 3.46 -13.01
C ASP A 290 -25.79 3.82 -14.34
N LYS A 291 -25.89 5.11 -14.65
CA LYS A 291 -26.41 5.59 -15.95
C LYS A 291 -25.63 5.03 -17.16
N PHE A 292 -24.34 4.79 -17.00
CA PHE A 292 -23.55 4.16 -18.07
C PHE A 292 -24.07 2.75 -18.37
N TYR A 293 -24.30 1.95 -17.35
CA TYR A 293 -24.80 0.57 -17.52
C TYR A 293 -26.20 0.57 -18.12
N GLN A 294 -27.09 1.49 -17.71
CA GLN A 294 -28.40 1.65 -18.32
C GLN A 294 -28.30 1.95 -19.84
N LEU A 295 -27.40 2.88 -20.22
CA LEU A 295 -27.20 3.21 -21.63
C LEU A 295 -26.64 2.02 -22.42
N VAL A 296 -25.79 1.20 -21.80
CA VAL A 296 -25.28 -0.03 -22.44
C VAL A 296 -26.39 -1.06 -22.62
N GLU A 297 -27.24 -1.29 -21.62
CA GLU A 297 -28.37 -2.21 -21.69
C GLU A 297 -29.40 -1.78 -22.75
N GLU A 298 -29.61 -0.47 -22.89
CA GLU A 298 -30.55 0.12 -23.86
C GLU A 298 -29.95 0.26 -25.28
N ASP A 299 -28.67 -0.06 -25.47
CA ASP A 299 -27.88 0.25 -26.69
C ASP A 299 -28.03 1.72 -27.12
N ALA A 300 -28.09 2.61 -26.15
CA ALA A 300 -28.36 4.02 -26.33
C ALA A 300 -27.08 4.83 -26.54
N PRO A 301 -27.13 5.96 -27.27
CA PRO A 301 -25.96 6.81 -27.48
C PRO A 301 -25.48 7.41 -26.18
N MET A 302 -24.15 7.38 -25.97
CA MET A 302 -23.49 8.01 -24.83
C MET A 302 -22.93 9.37 -25.25
N TYR A 303 -23.26 10.41 -24.50
CA TYR A 303 -22.72 11.77 -24.71
C TYR A 303 -21.60 12.06 -23.71
N LEU A 304 -20.60 12.80 -24.16
CA LEU A 304 -19.50 13.28 -23.34
C LEU A 304 -19.76 14.73 -22.89
N PHE A 305 -19.36 15.06 -21.69
CA PHE A 305 -19.68 16.37 -21.07
C PHE A 305 -18.41 17.09 -20.65
N SER A 306 -18.20 18.31 -21.20
CA SER A 306 -17.15 19.19 -20.77
C SER A 306 -17.36 19.64 -19.32
N PRO A 307 -16.43 19.37 -18.38
CA PRO A 307 -16.54 19.85 -17.01
C PRO A 307 -16.60 21.39 -16.95
N TYR A 308 -15.89 22.07 -17.86
CA TYR A 308 -15.87 23.52 -17.97
C TYR A 308 -17.23 24.09 -18.38
N ASP A 309 -17.88 23.51 -19.39
CA ASP A 309 -19.19 23.98 -19.86
C ASP A 309 -20.29 23.67 -18.83
N VAL A 310 -20.25 22.52 -18.20
CA VAL A 310 -21.18 22.16 -17.11
C VAL A 310 -21.06 23.17 -15.95
N GLU A 311 -19.85 23.49 -15.51
CA GLU A 311 -19.64 24.49 -14.46
C GLU A 311 -20.13 25.89 -14.85
N ARG A 312 -19.92 26.29 -16.10
CA ARG A 312 -20.34 27.59 -16.65
C ARG A 312 -21.86 27.73 -16.72
N ILE A 313 -22.57 26.61 -17.05
CA ILE A 313 -24.03 26.65 -17.26
C ILE A 313 -24.76 26.46 -15.91
N TYR A 314 -24.31 25.56 -15.07
CA TYR A 314 -25.03 25.16 -13.84
C TYR A 314 -24.40 25.70 -12.55
N GLY A 315 -23.28 26.44 -12.65
CA GLY A 315 -22.54 26.96 -11.50
C GLY A 315 -21.61 25.96 -10.85
N LYS A 316 -20.95 26.39 -9.73
CA LYS A 316 -19.93 25.58 -9.05
C LYS A 316 -20.47 24.36 -8.28
N ASP A 317 -21.79 24.22 -8.13
CA ASP A 317 -22.36 23.07 -7.46
C ASP A 317 -22.39 21.83 -8.38
N ARG A 318 -21.23 21.24 -8.52
CA ARG A 318 -21.04 20.00 -9.29
C ARG A 318 -21.69 18.76 -8.64
N LYS A 319 -22.21 18.86 -7.42
CA LYS A 319 -22.95 17.77 -6.80
C LYS A 319 -24.33 17.59 -7.45
N SER A 320 -24.92 18.69 -7.95
CA SER A 320 -26.18 18.67 -8.69
C SER A 320 -26.01 18.25 -10.15
N THR A 321 -24.78 18.39 -10.71
CA THR A 321 -24.42 17.95 -12.06
C THR A 321 -23.80 16.55 -12.12
N ARG A 322 -23.65 15.86 -11.02
CA ARG A 322 -23.70 14.40 -11.06
C ARG A 322 -25.04 14.08 -11.67
N LEU A 323 -25.03 13.86 -12.97
CA LEU A 323 -26.17 13.41 -13.76
C LEU A 323 -26.95 12.49 -12.86
N ASN A 324 -28.18 12.91 -12.54
CA ASN A 324 -29.03 12.23 -11.59
C ASN A 324 -28.94 10.74 -11.82
N SER A 325 -28.06 10.11 -11.07
CA SER A 325 -28.09 8.70 -10.82
C SER A 325 -29.07 8.50 -9.69
N SER A 326 -30.32 8.78 -9.96
CA SER A 326 -31.48 8.37 -9.20
C SER A 326 -32.46 7.72 -10.14
#